data_c83ee0fd339ff2c91edf469fe2a237eb
#
_entry.id   c83ee0fd339ff2c91edf469fe2a237eb
#
_cell.length_a   1.000
_cell.length_b   1.000
_cell.length_c   1.000
_cell.angle_alpha   90.00
_cell.angle_beta   90.00
_cell.angle_gamma   90.00
#
_symmetry.space_group_name_H-M   'P 1'
#
loop_
_entity.id
_entity.type
_entity.pdbx_description
1 polymer ?
#
loop_
_entity_poly.entity_id
_entity_poly.type
_entity_poly.pdbx_seq_one_letter_code
_entity_poly.pdbx_strand_id
1 'polypeptide(L)'
;MSLTGYVPQLGEPELEKRLDQVLDQALAGRTAHVFRRAEEIAPCQGERVLFALCLDAAGQNGEYFRMLRRLRQNPNLLEGCVGGLIVDGPGELYTKSTAAELALAMNEAGCALVGRPLVEATGSLANFRIQAQNLGTDPVGAYTAAAQ
;
A
#
# COMPACT_ATOMS: atom_id res chain seq x y z
N MET A 1 12.80 1.85 15.35
CA MET A 1 12.22 2.66 14.27
C MET A 1 10.82 2.15 14.03
N SER A 2 9.82 2.96 14.34
CA SER A 2 8.40 2.57 14.20
C SER A 2 8.02 2.50 12.72
N LEU A 3 7.07 1.63 12.42
CA LEU A 3 6.41 1.57 11.12
C LEU A 3 5.00 2.12 11.27
N THR A 4 4.68 3.10 10.46
CA THR A 4 3.33 3.67 10.38
C THR A 4 2.69 3.22 9.08
N GLY A 5 1.52 2.61 9.17
CA GLY A 5 0.77 2.12 8.02
C GLY A 5 -0.50 2.92 7.79
N TYR A 6 -0.82 3.22 6.54
CA TYR A 6 -2.14 3.66 6.11
C TYR A 6 -2.79 2.56 5.28
N VAL A 7 -3.82 1.94 5.84
CA VAL A 7 -4.49 0.78 5.25
C VAL A 7 -6.01 1.02 5.29
N PRO A 8 -6.54 1.84 4.38
CA PRO A 8 -7.97 2.13 4.35
C PRO A 8 -8.77 0.91 3.89
N GLN A 9 -10.02 0.84 4.33
CA GLN A 9 -10.98 -0.14 3.84
C GLN A 9 -11.77 0.47 2.68
N LEU A 10 -11.33 0.21 1.46
CA LEU A 10 -11.84 0.85 0.25
C LEU A 10 -12.39 -0.12 -0.78
N GLY A 11 -12.07 -1.40 -0.65
CA GLY A 11 -12.25 -2.37 -1.69
C GLY A 11 -13.25 -3.47 -1.38
N GLU A 12 -13.10 -4.57 -2.08
CA GLU A 12 -13.90 -5.76 -1.89
C GLU A 12 -13.44 -6.50 -0.63
N PRO A 13 -14.36 -6.93 0.26
CA PRO A 13 -14.02 -7.53 1.54
C PRO A 13 -13.04 -8.71 1.47
N GLU A 14 -13.16 -9.55 0.45
CA GLU A 14 -12.26 -10.71 0.27
C GLU A 14 -10.83 -10.28 -0.09
N LEU A 15 -10.68 -9.22 -0.89
CA LEU A 15 -9.37 -8.70 -1.26
C LEU A 15 -8.73 -7.93 -0.09
N GLU A 16 -9.52 -7.20 0.67
CA GLU A 16 -9.05 -6.53 1.90
C GLU A 16 -8.57 -7.56 2.93
N LYS A 17 -9.31 -8.65 3.13
CA LYS A 17 -8.90 -9.74 3.99
C LYS A 17 -7.57 -10.37 3.54
N ARG A 18 -7.40 -10.55 2.23
CA ARG A 18 -6.13 -11.03 1.67
C ARG A 18 -4.98 -10.06 1.94
N LEU A 19 -5.20 -8.77 1.73
CA LEU A 19 -4.20 -7.74 2.01
C LEU A 19 -3.84 -7.70 3.50
N ASP A 20 -4.83 -7.74 4.39
CA ASP A 20 -4.59 -7.80 5.83
C ASP A 20 -3.76 -9.04 6.22
N GLN A 21 -4.06 -10.22 5.68
CA GLN A 21 -3.26 -11.43 5.92
C GLN A 21 -1.81 -11.29 5.45
N VAL A 22 -1.61 -10.69 4.26
CA VAL A 22 -0.26 -10.43 3.72
C VAL A 22 0.50 -9.48 4.63
N LEU A 23 -0.14 -8.40 5.08
CA LEU A 23 0.46 -7.42 5.97
C LEU A 23 0.79 -8.00 7.34
N ASP A 24 -0.11 -8.78 7.93
CA ASP A 24 0.12 -9.44 9.23
C ASP A 24 1.34 -10.36 9.18
N GLN A 25 1.51 -11.11 8.11
CA GLN A 25 2.66 -11.99 7.91
C GLN A 25 3.95 -11.20 7.59
N ALA A 26 3.86 -10.19 6.72
CA ALA A 26 5.01 -9.38 6.33
C ALA A 26 5.54 -8.52 7.48
N LEU A 27 4.65 -8.06 8.35
CA LEU A 27 4.96 -7.18 9.48
C LEU A 27 5.10 -7.94 10.81
N ALA A 28 5.09 -9.27 10.78
CA ALA A 28 5.17 -10.09 11.99
C ALA A 28 6.34 -9.67 12.90
N GLY A 29 6.02 -9.37 14.16
CA GLY A 29 7.01 -8.92 15.17
C GLY A 29 7.46 -7.46 15.04
N ARG A 30 6.86 -6.66 14.16
CA ARG A 30 7.12 -5.22 14.05
C ARG A 30 5.99 -4.42 14.67
N THR A 31 6.33 -3.40 15.47
CA THR A 31 5.33 -2.45 15.98
C THR A 31 4.88 -1.56 14.84
N ALA A 32 3.60 -1.55 14.55
CA ALA A 32 3.01 -0.70 13.53
C ALA A 32 1.86 0.12 14.11
N HIS A 33 1.84 1.41 13.79
CA HIS A 33 0.63 2.22 13.93
C HIS A 33 -0.13 2.14 12.62
N VAL A 34 -1.41 1.76 12.67
CA VAL A 34 -2.23 1.61 11.47
C VAL A 34 -3.34 2.64 11.47
N PHE A 35 -3.35 3.48 10.46
CA PHE A 35 -4.44 4.42 10.17
C PHE A 35 -5.38 3.80 9.13
N ARG A 36 -6.66 4.03 9.30
CA ARG A 36 -7.70 3.54 8.39
C ARG A 36 -8.39 4.66 7.60
N ARG A 37 -8.23 5.91 8.00
CA ARG A 37 -8.86 7.07 7.36
C ARG A 37 -7.83 8.16 7.06
N ALA A 38 -8.05 8.89 5.96
CA ALA A 38 -7.12 9.90 5.49
C ALA A 38 -6.85 11.01 6.53
N GLU A 39 -7.87 11.40 7.29
CA GLU A 39 -7.74 12.41 8.33
C GLU A 39 -6.90 11.97 9.52
N GLU A 40 -6.69 10.69 9.70
CA GLU A 40 -5.85 10.14 10.78
C GLU A 40 -4.35 10.22 10.43
N ILE A 41 -4.00 10.42 9.16
CA ILE A 41 -2.61 10.55 8.74
C ILE A 41 -2.02 11.78 9.42
N ALA A 42 -1.15 11.54 10.39
CA ALA A 42 -0.45 12.56 11.15
C ALA A 42 0.94 12.83 10.56
N PRO A 43 1.54 13.99 10.85
CA PRO A 43 2.93 14.24 10.48
C PRO A 43 3.86 13.18 11.06
N CYS A 44 4.61 12.53 10.18
CA CYS A 44 5.63 11.54 10.53
C CYS A 44 6.98 12.08 10.06
N GLN A 45 7.92 12.26 10.94
CA GLN A 45 9.26 12.72 10.58
C GLN A 45 10.29 11.61 10.81
N GLY A 46 11.02 11.25 9.76
CA GLY A 46 12.11 10.28 9.86
C GLY A 46 11.65 8.83 10.14
N GLU A 47 10.37 8.52 9.96
CA GLU A 47 9.81 7.18 10.18
C GLU A 47 9.73 6.36 8.90
N ARG A 48 9.45 5.08 9.05
CA ARG A 48 9.03 4.23 7.94
C ARG A 48 7.53 4.32 7.79
N VAL A 49 7.06 4.53 6.57
CA VAL A 49 5.63 4.60 6.25
C VAL A 49 5.27 3.61 5.17
N LEU A 50 4.13 2.97 5.31
CA LEU A 50 3.58 2.06 4.32
C LEU A 50 2.16 2.47 3.97
N PHE A 51 1.92 2.71 2.69
CA PHE A 51 0.58 2.88 2.15
C PHE A 51 0.17 1.59 1.46
N ALA A 52 -0.85 0.94 2.00
CA ALA A 52 -1.37 -0.32 1.47
C ALA A 52 -2.85 -0.18 1.17
N LEU A 53 -3.21 -0.21 -0.10
CA LEU A 53 -4.54 0.06 -0.60
C LEU A 53 -5.09 -1.16 -1.32
N CYS A 54 -6.37 -1.46 -1.08
CA CYS A 54 -7.13 -2.38 -1.88
C CYS A 54 -8.24 -1.60 -2.59
N LEU A 55 -8.18 -1.54 -3.90
CA LEU A 55 -9.20 -0.86 -4.71
C LEU A 55 -10.44 -1.75 -4.88
N ASP A 56 -11.60 -1.14 -5.08
CA ASP A 56 -12.81 -1.86 -5.45
C ASP A 56 -12.93 -2.03 -6.99
N ALA A 57 -14.01 -2.65 -7.44
CA ALA A 57 -14.25 -2.85 -8.87
C ALA A 57 -14.47 -1.53 -9.64
N ALA A 58 -14.89 -0.47 -8.97
CA ALA A 58 -15.03 0.87 -9.54
C ALA A 58 -13.69 1.62 -9.59
N GLY A 59 -12.65 1.10 -8.94
CA GLY A 59 -11.31 1.68 -8.89
C GLY A 59 -11.13 2.65 -7.75
N GLN A 60 -10.81 3.90 -8.07
CA GLN A 60 -10.56 4.95 -7.07
C GLN A 60 -11.87 5.47 -6.47
N ASN A 61 -11.90 5.65 -5.16
CA ASN A 61 -13.08 6.13 -4.44
C ASN A 61 -12.82 7.43 -3.64
N GLY A 62 -13.85 7.90 -2.93
CA GLY A 62 -13.77 9.16 -2.21
C GLY A 62 -12.69 9.20 -1.13
N GLU A 63 -12.40 8.08 -0.45
CA GLU A 63 -11.34 8.02 0.56
C GLU A 63 -9.96 8.14 -0.07
N TYR A 64 -9.73 7.49 -1.21
CA TYR A 64 -8.50 7.66 -1.98
C TYR A 64 -8.25 9.12 -2.34
N PHE A 65 -9.28 9.83 -2.82
CA PHE A 65 -9.13 11.25 -3.15
C PHE A 65 -8.92 12.14 -1.92
N ARG A 66 -9.52 11.82 -0.78
CA ARG A 66 -9.23 12.53 0.49
C ARG A 66 -7.77 12.35 0.91
N MET A 67 -7.24 11.13 0.78
CA MET A 67 -5.83 10.83 1.05
C MET A 67 -4.90 11.64 0.14
N LEU A 68 -5.12 11.62 -1.18
CA LEU A 68 -4.32 12.39 -2.13
C LEU A 68 -4.34 13.88 -1.79
N ARG A 69 -5.52 14.43 -1.50
CA ARG A 69 -5.66 15.82 -1.10
C ARG A 69 -4.84 16.13 0.14
N ARG A 70 -4.91 15.27 1.16
CA ARG A 70 -4.17 15.46 2.39
C ARG A 70 -2.66 15.48 2.17
N LEU A 71 -2.13 14.55 1.37
CA LEU A 71 -0.71 14.52 1.02
C LEU A 71 -0.29 15.78 0.27
N ARG A 72 -1.02 16.16 -0.77
CA ARG A 72 -0.69 17.31 -1.62
C ARG A 72 -0.83 18.67 -0.93
N GLN A 73 -1.77 18.79 0.00
CA GLN A 73 -1.97 20.03 0.77
C GLN A 73 -0.98 20.17 1.94
N ASN A 74 -0.22 19.15 2.26
CA ASN A 74 0.71 19.15 3.39
C ASN A 74 2.09 18.65 2.95
N PRO A 75 2.90 19.48 2.30
CA PRO A 75 4.17 19.07 1.67
C PRO A 75 5.22 18.54 2.66
N ASN A 76 5.04 18.78 3.96
CA ASN A 76 5.94 18.29 5.00
C ASN A 76 5.32 17.17 5.86
N LEU A 77 4.17 16.63 5.44
CA LEU A 77 3.44 15.62 6.20
C LEU A 77 4.28 14.36 6.46
N LEU A 78 5.10 13.98 5.49
CA LEU A 78 5.97 12.81 5.50
C LEU A 78 7.45 13.19 5.36
N GLU A 79 7.84 14.36 5.85
CA GLU A 79 9.19 14.89 5.69
C GLU A 79 10.24 13.94 6.28
N GLY A 80 11.21 13.55 5.47
CA GLY A 80 12.29 12.66 5.87
C GLY A 80 11.87 11.20 6.10
N CYS A 81 10.61 10.85 5.85
CA CYS A 81 10.15 9.47 5.91
C CYS A 81 10.69 8.64 4.74
N VAL A 82 10.85 7.34 5.00
CA VAL A 82 11.14 6.34 3.97
C VAL A 82 9.89 5.49 3.78
N GLY A 83 9.38 5.44 2.57
CA GLY A 83 8.07 4.87 2.27
C GLY A 83 8.09 3.65 1.37
N GLY A 84 7.09 2.80 1.58
CA GLY A 84 6.68 1.72 0.70
C GLY A 84 5.23 1.88 0.28
N LEU A 85 4.86 1.24 -0.81
CA LEU A 85 3.53 1.32 -1.39
C LEU A 85 3.08 -0.03 -1.91
N ILE A 86 1.89 -0.44 -1.50
CA ILE A 86 1.20 -1.63 -1.99
C ILE A 86 -0.16 -1.22 -2.54
N VAL A 87 -0.49 -1.61 -3.76
CA VAL A 87 -1.82 -1.43 -4.33
C VAL A 87 -2.34 -2.76 -4.84
N ASP A 88 -3.39 -3.24 -4.23
CA ASP A 88 -4.14 -4.42 -4.61
C ASP A 88 -5.49 -4.02 -5.23
N GLY A 89 -6.11 -4.90 -5.98
CA GLY A 89 -7.42 -4.64 -6.59
C GLY A 89 -7.91 -5.80 -7.45
N PRO A 90 -9.17 -5.77 -7.87
CA PRO A 90 -9.78 -6.85 -8.64
C PRO A 90 -9.25 -6.93 -10.08
N GLY A 91 -8.59 -5.89 -10.58
CA GLY A 91 -8.05 -5.84 -11.94
C GLY A 91 -6.90 -4.85 -12.10
N GLU A 92 -6.22 -4.95 -13.24
CA GLU A 92 -5.03 -4.13 -13.52
C GLU A 92 -5.36 -2.68 -13.94
N LEU A 93 -6.60 -2.41 -14.28
CA LEU A 93 -6.97 -1.16 -14.96
C LEU A 93 -6.59 0.09 -14.16
N TYR A 94 -6.77 0.06 -12.85
CA TYR A 94 -6.51 1.22 -11.99
C TYR A 94 -5.32 1.06 -11.05
N THR A 95 -4.86 -0.16 -10.81
CA THR A 95 -3.82 -0.43 -9.80
C THR A 95 -2.51 0.28 -10.11
N LYS A 96 -2.05 0.20 -11.35
CA LYS A 96 -0.78 0.82 -11.78
C LYS A 96 -0.84 2.35 -11.77
N SER A 97 -1.93 2.92 -12.30
CA SER A 97 -2.12 4.38 -12.31
C SER A 97 -2.28 4.96 -10.90
N THR A 98 -3.05 4.27 -10.05
CA THR A 98 -3.19 4.63 -8.63
C THR A 98 -1.85 4.60 -7.91
N ALA A 99 -1.04 3.57 -8.13
CA ALA A 99 0.28 3.47 -7.52
C ALA A 99 1.21 4.59 -7.97
N ALA A 100 1.21 4.92 -9.27
CA ALA A 100 2.03 6.00 -9.80
C ALA A 100 1.62 7.37 -9.22
N GLU A 101 0.33 7.64 -9.17
CA GLU A 101 -0.21 8.88 -8.61
C GLU A 101 0.08 9.01 -7.11
N LEU A 102 -0.11 7.91 -6.36
CA LEU A 102 0.17 7.88 -4.93
C LEU A 102 1.66 8.03 -4.64
N ALA A 103 2.52 7.38 -5.42
CA ALA A 103 3.97 7.53 -5.29
C ALA A 103 4.40 9.00 -5.46
N LEU A 104 3.83 9.69 -6.46
CA LEU A 104 4.08 11.10 -6.66
C LEU A 104 3.59 11.94 -5.47
N ALA A 105 2.37 11.71 -5.00
CA ALA A 105 1.82 12.44 -3.86
C ALA A 105 2.59 12.22 -2.56
N MET A 106 3.11 11.01 -2.33
CA MET A 106 3.99 10.72 -1.19
C MET A 106 5.31 11.49 -1.31
N ASN A 107 5.91 11.55 -2.49
CA ASN A 107 7.12 12.36 -2.72
C ASN A 107 6.84 13.86 -2.51
N GLU A 108 5.71 14.37 -3.00
CA GLU A 108 5.28 15.76 -2.79
C GLU A 108 5.10 16.08 -1.30
N ALA A 109 4.72 15.09 -0.49
CA ALA A 109 4.60 15.20 0.96
C ALA A 109 5.94 15.01 1.72
N GLY A 110 7.05 14.84 1.02
CA GLY A 110 8.40 14.76 1.62
C GLY A 110 8.91 13.33 1.86
N CYS A 111 8.21 12.30 1.39
CA CYS A 111 8.60 10.90 1.57
C CYS A 111 9.57 10.43 0.47
N ALA A 112 10.64 9.77 0.87
CA ALA A 112 11.52 9.06 -0.04
C ALA A 112 11.00 7.63 -0.25
N LEU A 113 10.61 7.28 -1.46
CA LEU A 113 10.21 5.92 -1.81
C LEU A 113 11.42 5.07 -2.14
N VAL A 114 11.51 3.89 -1.52
CA VAL A 114 12.59 2.93 -1.74
C VAL A 114 12.09 1.79 -2.62
N GLY A 115 12.83 1.53 -3.69
CA GLY A 115 12.50 0.46 -4.61
C GLY A 115 11.31 0.78 -5.52
N ARG A 116 10.71 -0.26 -6.06
CA ARG A 116 9.50 -0.15 -6.87
C ARG A 116 8.29 -0.32 -5.99
N PRO A 117 7.21 0.44 -6.20
CA PRO A 117 5.93 0.14 -5.58
C PRO A 117 5.55 -1.31 -5.84
N LEU A 118 5.11 -2.03 -4.83
CA LEU A 118 4.51 -3.35 -5.00
C LEU A 118 3.12 -3.13 -5.58
N VAL A 119 3.05 -3.21 -6.87
CA VAL A 119 1.82 -3.04 -7.63
C VAL A 119 1.54 -4.32 -8.35
N GLU A 120 0.30 -4.65 -8.54
CA GLU A 120 -0.17 -5.73 -9.38
C GLU A 120 -0.69 -6.96 -8.65
N ALA A 121 -1.23 -6.80 -7.49
CA ALA A 121 -2.12 -7.83 -7.05
C ALA A 121 -3.43 -7.70 -7.83
N THR A 122 -3.59 -8.47 -8.86
CA THR A 122 -4.89 -8.66 -9.50
C THR A 122 -5.77 -9.53 -8.61
N GLY A 123 -7.07 -9.50 -8.77
CA GLY A 123 -7.97 -10.37 -8.00
C GLY A 123 -7.54 -11.83 -8.02
N SER A 124 -6.97 -12.31 -9.12
CA SER A 124 -6.47 -13.69 -9.29
C SER A 124 -5.00 -13.89 -8.90
N LEU A 125 -4.28 -12.86 -8.49
CA LEU A 125 -2.82 -12.87 -8.27
C LEU A 125 -2.02 -13.41 -9.45
N ALA A 126 -2.46 -13.14 -10.67
CA ALA A 126 -1.86 -13.69 -11.89
C ALA A 126 -0.36 -13.35 -11.99
N ASN A 127 0.04 -12.16 -11.57
CA ASN A 127 1.42 -11.70 -11.64
C ASN A 127 2.35 -12.39 -10.63
N PHE A 128 1.81 -13.01 -9.59
CA PHE A 128 2.57 -13.76 -8.61
C PHE A 128 2.72 -15.25 -8.92
N ARG A 129 2.05 -15.79 -9.94
CA ARG A 129 2.10 -17.22 -10.27
C ARG A 129 3.50 -17.70 -10.65
N ILE A 130 4.22 -16.93 -11.48
CA ILE A 130 5.58 -17.28 -11.89
C ILE A 130 6.54 -17.18 -10.70
N GLN A 131 6.41 -16.11 -9.90
CA GLN A 131 7.23 -15.95 -8.71
C GLN A 131 6.97 -17.07 -7.68
N ALA A 132 5.72 -17.46 -7.50
CA ALA A 132 5.34 -18.55 -6.63
C ALA A 132 6.01 -19.89 -7.02
N GLN A 133 6.03 -20.19 -8.31
CA GLN A 133 6.73 -21.36 -8.82
C GLN A 133 8.24 -21.32 -8.53
N ASN A 134 8.86 -20.15 -8.75
CA ASN A 134 10.30 -19.99 -8.50
C ASN A 134 10.66 -20.06 -7.02
N LEU A 135 9.76 -19.64 -6.13
CA LEU A 135 9.96 -19.68 -4.68
C LEU A 135 9.48 -20.98 -4.03
N GLY A 136 8.86 -21.89 -4.80
CA GLY A 136 8.29 -23.12 -4.25
C GLY A 136 7.12 -22.89 -3.28
N THR A 137 6.33 -21.84 -3.51
CA THR A 137 5.19 -21.42 -2.68
C THR A 137 3.94 -21.21 -3.54
N ASP A 138 2.85 -20.76 -2.93
CA ASP A 138 1.64 -20.33 -3.64
C ASP A 138 1.68 -18.83 -3.98
N PRO A 139 0.75 -18.30 -4.79
CA PRO A 139 0.73 -16.89 -5.15
C PRO A 139 0.59 -15.93 -3.97
N VAL A 140 -0.10 -16.31 -2.90
CA VAL A 140 -0.23 -15.49 -1.67
C VAL A 140 1.11 -15.45 -0.92
N GLY A 141 1.82 -16.59 -0.86
CA GLY A 141 3.17 -16.65 -0.30
C GLY A 141 4.18 -15.80 -1.06
N ALA A 142 4.10 -15.80 -2.39
CA ALA A 142 4.93 -14.92 -3.23
C ALA A 142 4.61 -13.44 -3.02
N TYR A 143 3.33 -13.10 -2.87
CA TYR A 143 2.89 -11.75 -2.55
C TYR A 143 3.41 -11.29 -1.17
N THR A 144 3.30 -12.16 -0.17
CA THR A 144 3.82 -11.90 1.19
C THR A 144 5.32 -11.66 1.18
N ALA A 145 6.08 -12.49 0.47
CA ALA A 145 7.53 -12.31 0.33
C ALA A 145 7.91 -10.98 -0.35
N ALA A 146 7.10 -10.54 -1.31
CA ALA A 146 7.32 -9.25 -1.98
C ALA A 146 6.97 -8.05 -1.08
N ALA A 147 6.09 -8.24 -0.08
CA ALA A 147 5.69 -7.20 0.86
C ALA A 147 6.67 -7.05 2.06
N GLN A 148 7.55 -8.02 2.30
CA GLN A 148 8.58 -8.00 3.35
C GLN A 148 9.72 -7.03 3.02
#